data_9ac6b025519bcc8c15717221fdb41cbb
#
_entry.id   9ac6b025519bcc8c15717221fdb41cbb
#
_cell.length_a   1.000
_cell.length_b   1.000
_cell.length_c   1.000
_cell.angle_alpha   90.00
_cell.angle_beta   90.00
_cell.angle_gamma   90.00
#
_symmetry.space_group_name_H-M   'P 1'
#
loop_
_entity.id
_entity.type
_entity.pdbx_description
1 polymer ?
#
loop_
_entity_poly.entity_id
_entity_poly.type
_entity_poly.pdbx_seq_one_letter_code
_entity_poly.pdbx_strand_id
1 'polypeptide(L)'
;MNTSNFARLKELFRRAAAGQELTIGFLGGSITQGSLSTQPGNAYAFRVYQWFVDTFPQSKFHYVNGGIGGTSSHYGVARAVTDVLMYQPDFVAVDFSVNDLEVPFRQETYEGVVRKLLTWPSHPAVVLLNNIYCLLYTSPSPRD
;
A
#
# COMPACT_ATOMS: atom_id res chain seq x y z
N MET A 1 10.43 7.71 -21.30
CA MET A 1 9.11 7.34 -20.71
C MET A 1 8.83 8.25 -19.52
N ASN A 2 7.60 8.71 -19.35
CA ASN A 2 7.24 9.48 -18.15
C ASN A 2 7.23 8.54 -16.94
N THR A 3 8.17 8.73 -16.01
CA THR A 3 8.37 7.87 -14.83
C THR A 3 7.64 8.37 -13.58
N SER A 4 6.82 9.42 -13.70
CA SER A 4 6.06 9.92 -12.56
C SER A 4 5.08 8.86 -12.03
N ASN A 5 4.84 8.84 -10.74
CA ASN A 5 3.90 7.90 -10.13
C ASN A 5 2.47 8.06 -10.69
N PHE A 6 2.09 9.27 -11.05
CA PHE A 6 0.79 9.53 -11.71
C PHE A 6 0.70 8.90 -13.11
N ALA A 7 1.80 8.88 -13.87
CA ALA A 7 1.84 8.19 -15.15
C ALA A 7 1.72 6.67 -14.98
N ARG A 8 2.32 6.10 -13.92
CA ARG A 8 2.19 4.68 -13.58
C ARG A 8 0.75 4.32 -13.22
N LEU A 9 0.07 5.17 -12.46
CA LEU A 9 -1.34 4.97 -12.12
C LEU A 9 -2.24 5.01 -13.37
N LYS A 10 -2.00 5.95 -14.28
CA LYS A 10 -2.72 6.00 -15.57
C LYS A 10 -2.48 4.73 -16.40
N GLU A 11 -1.25 4.26 -16.47
CA GLU A 11 -0.89 3.04 -17.19
C GLU A 11 -1.53 1.79 -16.57
N LEU A 12 -1.58 1.70 -15.24
CA LEU A 12 -2.28 0.66 -14.51
C LEU A 12 -3.76 0.59 -14.93
N PHE A 13 -4.47 1.73 -14.91
CA PHE A 13 -5.88 1.77 -15.32
C PHE A 13 -6.09 1.46 -16.81
N ARG A 14 -5.19 1.93 -17.67
CA ARG A 14 -5.22 1.59 -19.09
C ARG A 14 -5.07 0.07 -19.31
N ARG A 15 -4.15 -0.57 -18.62
CA ARG A 15 -3.92 -2.03 -18.69
C ARG A 15 -5.10 -2.80 -18.10
N ALA A 16 -5.67 -2.33 -16.99
CA ALA A 16 -6.87 -2.90 -16.41
C ALA A 16 -8.06 -2.80 -17.36
N ALA A 17 -8.27 -1.64 -18.00
CA ALA A 17 -9.32 -1.48 -18.99
C ALA A 17 -9.13 -2.35 -20.25
N ALA A 18 -7.88 -2.72 -20.55
CA ALA A 18 -7.52 -3.60 -21.67
C ALA A 18 -7.61 -5.11 -21.34
N GLY A 19 -8.07 -5.49 -20.14
CA GLY A 19 -8.26 -6.89 -19.76
C GLY A 19 -6.97 -7.63 -19.41
N GLN A 20 -5.90 -6.91 -19.00
CA GLN A 20 -4.64 -7.55 -18.66
C GLN A 20 -4.67 -8.17 -17.25
N GLU A 21 -3.78 -9.14 -17.03
CA GLU A 21 -3.51 -9.73 -15.73
C GLU A 21 -2.60 -8.80 -14.90
N LEU A 22 -3.02 -8.41 -13.69
CA LEU A 22 -2.38 -7.40 -12.87
C LEU A 22 -2.28 -7.84 -11.41
N THR A 23 -1.23 -7.42 -10.70
CA THR A 23 -1.01 -7.72 -9.28
C THR A 23 -1.20 -6.48 -8.44
N ILE A 24 -2.09 -6.57 -7.43
CA ILE A 24 -2.42 -5.52 -6.48
C ILE A 24 -1.80 -5.87 -5.14
N GLY A 25 -0.77 -5.13 -4.75
CA GLY A 25 0.02 -5.36 -3.55
C GLY A 25 -0.32 -4.39 -2.42
N PHE A 26 -0.16 -4.87 -1.20
CA PHE A 26 -0.31 -4.07 0.03
C PHE A 26 0.86 -4.37 0.96
N LEU A 27 1.49 -3.33 1.50
CA LEU A 27 2.60 -3.45 2.44
C LEU A 27 2.35 -2.56 3.64
N GLY A 28 2.28 -3.14 4.85
CA GLY A 28 1.94 -2.35 6.03
C GLY A 28 1.92 -3.12 7.34
N GLY A 29 1.34 -2.48 8.34
CA GLY A 29 1.17 -3.02 9.69
C GLY A 29 -0.14 -3.80 9.88
N SER A 30 -0.68 -3.73 11.10
CA SER A 30 -1.91 -4.43 11.50
C SER A 30 -3.16 -4.00 10.71
N ILE A 31 -3.25 -2.73 10.33
CA ILE A 31 -4.38 -2.22 9.54
C ILE A 31 -4.37 -2.87 8.15
N THR A 32 -3.21 -2.97 7.52
CA THR A 32 -3.03 -3.65 6.23
C THR A 32 -3.28 -5.14 6.34
N GLN A 33 -2.84 -5.78 7.43
CA GLN A 33 -3.14 -7.18 7.72
C GLN A 33 -4.66 -7.45 7.83
N GLY A 34 -5.43 -6.44 8.24
CA GLY A 34 -6.87 -6.55 8.49
C GLY A 34 -7.24 -6.87 9.92
N SER A 35 -6.33 -6.59 10.88
CA SER A 35 -6.60 -6.78 12.31
C SER A 35 -7.82 -5.99 12.74
N LEU A 36 -8.66 -6.60 13.58
CA LEU A 36 -9.93 -6.05 14.10
C LEU A 36 -11.01 -5.80 13.03
N SER A 37 -10.80 -6.17 11.78
CA SER A 37 -11.92 -6.19 10.84
C SER A 37 -12.87 -7.34 11.22
N THR A 38 -14.18 -7.07 11.20
CA THR A 38 -15.22 -8.04 11.60
C THR A 38 -15.24 -9.28 10.73
N GLN A 39 -14.79 -9.14 9.48
CA GLN A 39 -14.59 -10.21 8.52
C GLN A 39 -13.38 -9.87 7.63
N PRO A 40 -12.66 -10.86 7.09
CA PRO A 40 -11.52 -10.61 6.20
C PRO A 40 -11.86 -9.69 5.01
N GLY A 41 -13.05 -9.83 4.45
CA GLY A 41 -13.55 -9.00 3.34
C GLY A 41 -13.78 -7.52 3.69
N ASN A 42 -13.77 -7.15 4.98
CA ASN A 42 -13.95 -5.78 5.44
C ASN A 42 -12.62 -5.04 5.64
N ALA A 43 -11.49 -5.73 5.59
CA ALA A 43 -10.18 -5.08 5.62
C ALA A 43 -10.00 -4.16 4.41
N TYR A 44 -9.42 -2.95 4.62
CA TYR A 44 -9.30 -1.97 3.53
C TYR A 44 -8.53 -2.54 2.32
N ALA A 45 -7.48 -3.31 2.57
CA ALA A 45 -6.66 -3.90 1.53
C ALA A 45 -7.51 -4.80 0.61
N PHE A 46 -8.36 -5.66 1.20
CA PHE A 46 -9.27 -6.49 0.41
C PHE A 46 -10.35 -5.65 -0.30
N ARG A 47 -10.87 -4.59 0.34
CA ARG A 47 -11.87 -3.70 -0.28
C ARG A 47 -11.30 -2.93 -1.47
N VAL A 48 -10.07 -2.47 -1.41
CA VAL A 48 -9.39 -1.84 -2.55
C VAL A 48 -9.17 -2.86 -3.67
N TYR A 49 -8.71 -4.06 -3.36
CA TYR A 49 -8.58 -5.14 -4.33
C TYR A 49 -9.94 -5.46 -5.00
N GLN A 50 -11.00 -5.62 -4.22
CA GLN A 50 -12.35 -5.89 -4.73
C GLN A 50 -12.83 -4.76 -5.64
N TRP A 51 -12.53 -3.51 -5.31
CA TRP A 51 -12.84 -2.37 -6.17
C TRP A 51 -12.21 -2.50 -7.56
N PHE A 52 -10.96 -2.97 -7.66
CA PHE A 52 -10.33 -3.25 -8.96
C PHE A 52 -11.08 -4.33 -9.73
N VAL A 53 -11.45 -5.42 -9.05
CA VAL A 53 -12.19 -6.54 -9.66
C VAL A 53 -13.54 -6.07 -10.18
N ASP A 54 -14.28 -5.31 -9.39
CA ASP A 54 -15.63 -4.83 -9.73
C ASP A 54 -15.60 -3.76 -10.84
N THR A 55 -14.55 -2.90 -10.83
CA THR A 55 -14.42 -1.79 -11.80
C THR A 55 -13.93 -2.28 -13.17
N PHE A 56 -13.09 -3.32 -13.18
CA PHE A 56 -12.48 -3.85 -14.40
C PHE A 56 -12.72 -5.35 -14.55
N PRO A 57 -13.98 -5.80 -14.72
CA PRO A 57 -14.35 -7.22 -14.71
C PRO A 57 -13.73 -8.02 -15.87
N GLN A 58 -13.21 -7.36 -16.90
CA GLN A 58 -12.49 -7.98 -18.01
C GLN A 58 -11.04 -8.36 -17.67
N SER A 59 -10.50 -7.86 -16.55
CA SER A 59 -9.13 -8.11 -16.10
C SER A 59 -9.08 -9.17 -15.01
N LYS A 60 -7.95 -9.86 -14.93
CA LYS A 60 -7.64 -10.78 -13.83
C LYS A 60 -6.72 -10.09 -12.84
N PHE A 61 -7.08 -10.09 -11.56
CA PHE A 61 -6.28 -9.48 -10.52
C PHE A 61 -5.76 -10.51 -9.53
N HIS A 62 -4.50 -10.34 -9.11
CA HIS A 62 -3.88 -11.09 -8.02
C HIS A 62 -3.79 -10.20 -6.78
N TYR A 63 -4.22 -10.74 -5.65
CA TYR A 63 -4.16 -10.10 -4.35
C TYR A 63 -2.91 -10.51 -3.59
N VAL A 64 -2.08 -9.56 -3.20
CA VAL A 64 -0.87 -9.79 -2.40
C VAL A 64 -0.93 -8.89 -1.17
N ASN A 65 -1.06 -9.47 0.01
CA ASN A 65 -1.11 -8.73 1.28
C ASN A 65 0.11 -9.03 2.14
N GLY A 66 1.05 -8.10 2.18
CA GLY A 66 2.24 -8.07 3.04
C GLY A 66 2.01 -7.31 4.35
N GLY A 67 0.79 -7.26 4.87
CA GLY A 67 0.49 -6.68 6.19
C GLY A 67 0.90 -7.62 7.33
N ILE A 68 1.69 -7.12 8.29
CA ILE A 68 2.07 -7.84 9.51
C ILE A 68 1.84 -6.94 10.72
N GLY A 69 1.01 -7.40 11.66
CA GLY A 69 0.67 -6.66 12.87
C GLY A 69 1.88 -6.26 13.72
N GLY A 70 1.84 -5.06 14.29
CA GLY A 70 2.90 -4.55 15.16
C GLY A 70 4.20 -4.16 14.45
N THR A 71 4.22 -4.14 13.11
CA THR A 71 5.42 -3.77 12.34
C THR A 71 5.37 -2.34 11.85
N SER A 72 6.53 -1.73 11.71
CA SER A 72 6.75 -0.38 11.20
C SER A 72 7.64 -0.41 9.95
N SER A 73 7.90 0.76 9.36
CA SER A 73 8.61 0.87 8.07
C SER A 73 10.01 0.25 8.09
N HIS A 74 10.73 0.25 9.23
CA HIS A 74 12.06 -0.36 9.30
C HIS A 74 12.01 -1.88 9.05
N TYR A 75 10.99 -2.56 9.54
CA TYR A 75 10.77 -3.96 9.23
C TYR A 75 10.19 -4.12 7.82
N GLY A 76 9.32 -3.18 7.43
CA GLY A 76 8.74 -3.12 6.09
C GLY A 76 9.80 -3.07 4.97
N VAL A 77 10.84 -2.24 5.11
CA VAL A 77 11.90 -2.11 4.10
C VAL A 77 12.71 -3.40 3.95
N ALA A 78 12.93 -4.14 5.04
CA ALA A 78 13.66 -5.41 5.00
C ALA A 78 12.88 -6.50 4.24
N ARG A 79 11.57 -6.61 4.47
CA ARG A 79 10.70 -7.67 3.94
C ARG A 79 9.93 -7.32 2.67
N ALA A 80 10.01 -6.09 2.19
CA ALA A 80 9.24 -5.64 1.02
C ALA A 80 9.44 -6.53 -0.22
N VAL A 81 10.64 -7.09 -0.40
CA VAL A 81 10.93 -7.97 -1.53
C VAL A 81 10.20 -9.29 -1.40
N THR A 82 10.35 -9.96 -0.28
CA THR A 82 9.77 -11.30 -0.05
C THR A 82 8.27 -11.29 0.05
N ASP A 83 7.69 -10.22 0.60
CA ASP A 83 6.27 -10.19 0.91
C ASP A 83 5.40 -9.60 -0.21
N VAL A 84 5.98 -8.72 -1.04
CA VAL A 84 5.20 -8.02 -2.07
C VAL A 84 5.93 -7.95 -3.42
N LEU A 85 7.19 -7.53 -3.44
CA LEU A 85 7.85 -7.16 -4.70
C LEU A 85 8.22 -8.36 -5.57
N MET A 86 8.50 -9.52 -4.99
CA MET A 86 8.78 -10.74 -5.75
C MET A 86 7.59 -11.16 -6.64
N TYR A 87 6.38 -10.74 -6.33
CA TYR A 87 5.17 -10.97 -7.12
C TYR A 87 4.98 -9.96 -8.26
N GLN A 88 5.98 -9.11 -8.53
CA GLN A 88 5.98 -8.12 -9.61
C GLN A 88 4.70 -7.26 -9.62
N PRO A 89 4.37 -6.57 -8.51
CA PRO A 89 3.12 -5.83 -8.42
C PRO A 89 3.05 -4.68 -9.43
N ASP A 90 1.85 -4.41 -9.91
CA ASP A 90 1.50 -3.25 -10.75
C ASP A 90 1.02 -2.06 -9.90
N PHE A 91 0.52 -2.36 -8.70
CA PHE A 91 0.07 -1.40 -7.70
C PHE A 91 0.55 -1.81 -6.32
N VAL A 92 0.98 -0.85 -5.51
CA VAL A 92 1.27 -1.10 -4.08
C VAL A 92 0.73 0.03 -3.22
N ALA A 93 -0.14 -0.30 -2.26
CA ALA A 93 -0.49 0.59 -1.17
C ALA A 93 0.43 0.35 0.04
N VAL A 94 0.93 1.42 0.65
CA VAL A 94 1.83 1.38 1.82
C VAL A 94 1.16 2.05 3.01
N ASP A 95 1.15 1.38 4.15
CA ASP A 95 0.57 1.87 5.40
C ASP A 95 1.41 1.49 6.62
N PHE A 96 2.25 2.42 7.07
CA PHE A 96 3.03 2.32 8.30
C PHE A 96 2.83 3.51 9.24
N SER A 97 2.06 4.52 8.82
CA SER A 97 1.94 5.81 9.51
C SER A 97 1.49 5.70 10.97
N VAL A 98 0.68 4.68 11.31
CA VAL A 98 0.21 4.46 12.70
C VAL A 98 1.30 3.89 13.61
N ASN A 99 2.28 3.17 13.05
CA ASN A 99 3.31 2.47 13.81
C ASN A 99 4.67 3.18 13.77
N ASP A 100 4.83 4.12 12.84
CA ASP A 100 6.06 4.91 12.73
C ASP A 100 6.00 6.12 13.66
N LEU A 101 6.99 6.23 14.52
CA LEU A 101 7.19 7.42 15.37
C LEU A 101 7.81 8.55 14.53
N GLU A 102 7.57 9.80 14.93
CA GLU A 102 8.19 10.98 14.31
C GLU A 102 9.67 11.12 14.76
N VAL A 103 10.49 10.20 14.30
CA VAL A 103 11.94 10.22 14.54
C VAL A 103 12.69 10.04 13.21
N PRO A 104 13.89 10.65 13.03
CA PRO A 104 14.62 10.61 11.76
C PRO A 104 14.80 9.20 11.21
N PHE A 105 15.10 8.22 12.06
CA PHE A 105 15.25 6.82 11.67
C PHE A 105 14.00 6.26 10.98
N ARG A 106 12.79 6.63 11.43
CA ARG A 106 11.55 6.16 10.82
C ARG A 106 11.27 6.85 9.49
N GLN A 107 11.62 8.11 9.38
CA GLN A 107 11.53 8.86 8.13
C GLN A 107 12.44 8.26 7.06
N GLU A 108 13.69 7.93 7.42
CA GLU A 108 14.65 7.27 6.51
C GLU A 108 14.18 5.88 6.08
N THR A 109 13.66 5.08 7.02
CA THR A 109 13.18 3.74 6.69
C THR A 109 11.92 3.77 5.84
N TYR A 110 11.01 4.71 6.08
CA TYR A 110 9.83 4.91 5.25
C TYR A 110 10.21 5.36 3.84
N GLU A 111 11.13 6.32 3.71
CA GLU A 111 11.70 6.71 2.42
C GLU A 111 12.34 5.50 1.72
N GLY A 112 13.07 4.67 2.46
CA GLY A 112 13.68 3.44 1.97
C GLY A 112 12.65 2.48 1.37
N VAL A 113 11.49 2.31 2.00
CA VAL A 113 10.35 1.53 1.46
C VAL A 113 9.90 2.13 0.13
N VAL A 114 9.58 3.43 0.12
CA VAL A 114 9.08 4.13 -1.07
C VAL A 114 10.08 4.04 -2.21
N ARG A 115 11.35 4.32 -1.95
CA ARG A 115 12.43 4.23 -2.94
C ARG A 115 12.55 2.82 -3.53
N LYS A 116 12.51 1.79 -2.69
CA LYS A 116 12.58 0.38 -3.13
C LYS A 116 11.41 0.03 -4.06
N LEU A 117 10.20 0.45 -3.73
CA LEU A 117 9.01 0.25 -4.56
C LEU A 117 9.12 0.99 -5.90
N LEU A 118 9.49 2.27 -5.88
CA LEU A 118 9.56 3.10 -7.08
C LEU A 118 10.67 2.68 -8.04
N THR A 119 11.73 2.04 -7.56
CA THR A 119 12.85 1.54 -8.37
C THR A 119 12.72 0.08 -8.77
N TRP A 120 11.66 -0.61 -8.33
CA TRP A 120 11.47 -2.01 -8.67
C TRP A 120 11.18 -2.22 -10.16
N PRO A 121 11.66 -3.33 -10.77
CA PRO A 121 11.53 -3.55 -12.22
C PRO A 121 10.10 -3.56 -12.77
N SER A 122 9.09 -3.95 -11.97
CA SER A 122 7.68 -3.88 -12.41
C SER A 122 7.13 -2.44 -12.45
N HIS A 123 7.86 -1.45 -11.93
CA HIS A 123 7.45 -0.03 -11.86
C HIS A 123 6.04 0.18 -11.32
N PRO A 124 5.70 -0.33 -10.13
CA PRO A 124 4.34 -0.25 -9.61
C PRO A 124 3.89 1.20 -9.42
N ALA A 125 2.60 1.45 -9.57
CA ALA A 125 1.98 2.65 -9.03
C ALA A 125 1.92 2.54 -7.50
N VAL A 126 2.42 3.55 -6.79
CA VAL A 126 2.54 3.53 -5.32
C VAL A 126 1.58 4.53 -4.69
N VAL A 127 0.78 4.07 -3.73
CA VAL A 127 -0.10 4.91 -2.92
C VAL A 127 0.32 4.84 -1.46
N LEU A 128 0.56 5.99 -0.84
CA LEU A 128 0.90 6.09 0.58
C LEU A 128 -0.37 6.42 1.37
N LEU A 129 -0.71 5.56 2.33
CA LEU A 129 -1.82 5.78 3.23
C LEU A 129 -1.29 6.38 4.53
N ASN A 130 -1.73 7.59 4.84
CA ASN A 130 -1.42 8.27 6.08
C ASN A 130 -2.65 8.24 6.99
N ASN A 131 -2.78 7.18 7.77
CA ASN A 131 -3.83 7.06 8.76
C ASN A 131 -3.55 8.00 9.94
N ILE A 132 -4.56 8.71 10.39
CA ILE A 132 -4.45 9.57 11.57
C ILE A 132 -4.71 8.70 12.80
N TYR A 133 -3.74 8.66 13.70
CA TYR A 133 -3.87 7.96 14.98
C TYR A 133 -4.57 8.86 16.00
N CYS A 134 -5.56 8.34 16.72
CA CYS A 134 -6.37 9.15 17.63
C CYS A 134 -5.59 9.82 18.78
N LEU A 135 -4.40 9.33 19.13
CA LEU A 135 -3.52 10.00 20.10
C LEU A 135 -2.83 11.25 19.53
N LEU A 136 -2.79 11.43 18.21
CA LEU A 136 -2.34 12.69 17.59
C LEU A 136 -3.46 13.76 17.62
N TYR A 137 -4.66 13.38 18.00
CA TYR A 137 -5.83 14.27 18.15
C TYR A 137 -5.95 14.89 19.55
N THR A 138 -4.86 15.03 20.29
CA THR A 138 -4.86 15.77 21.55
C THR A 138 -4.64 17.28 21.36
N SER A 139 -4.57 17.75 20.15
CA SER A 139 -4.75 19.18 19.86
C SER A 139 -6.21 19.54 20.10
N PRO A 140 -6.52 20.58 20.90
CA PRO A 140 -7.89 21.03 21.06
C PRO A 140 -8.46 21.34 19.67
N SER A 141 -9.64 20.80 19.40
CA SER A 141 -10.39 21.13 18.18
C SER A 141 -10.58 22.62 18.13
N PRO A 142 -10.42 23.28 16.96
CA PRO A 142 -10.78 24.71 16.83
C PRO A 142 -12.24 25.04 17.13
N ARG A 143 -13.01 24.06 17.61
CA ARG A 143 -14.42 24.18 17.97
C ARG A 143 -14.68 24.05 19.47
N ASP A 144 -13.65 23.88 20.29
CA ASP A 144 -13.75 23.84 21.75
C ASP A 144 -13.48 25.23 22.36
#